data_b8b73ffb66d1889441a771666db22d8a
#
_entry.id   b8b73ffb66d1889441a771666db22d8a
#
_cell.length_a   1.000
_cell.length_b   1.000
_cell.length_c   1.000
_cell.angle_alpha   90.00
_cell.angle_beta   90.00
_cell.angle_gamma   90.00
#
_symmetry.space_group_name_H-M   'P 1'
#
loop_
_entity.id
_entity.type
_entity.pdbx_description
1 polymer ?
#
loop_
_entity_poly.entity_id
_entity_poly.type
_entity_poly.pdbx_seq_one_letter_code
_entity_poly.pdbx_strand_id
1 'polypeptide(L)' 'MSMTKAQKRMAAEALDQVIECLGSQTALARKLNLQQPSINSWKLRGMIPPGRCREIEKIVGGAVTRYEMRPDVFGKAG' A
#
# COMPACT_ATOMS: atom_id res chain seq x y z
N MET A 1 13.32 -0.73 11.15
CA MET A 1 13.75 0.63 10.77
C MET A 1 12.55 1.51 10.54
N SER A 2 12.67 2.77 10.96
CA SER A 2 11.56 3.72 10.77
C SER A 2 11.63 4.35 9.39
N MET A 3 10.48 4.62 8.83
CA MET A 3 10.41 5.40 7.60
C MET A 3 10.70 6.87 7.88
N THR A 4 11.39 7.54 6.96
CA THR A 4 11.55 8.99 6.98
C THR A 4 10.19 9.66 6.70
N LYS A 5 10.10 10.97 6.93
CA LYS A 5 8.87 11.71 6.60
C LYS A 5 8.54 11.62 5.12
N ALA A 6 9.55 11.69 4.26
CA ALA A 6 9.35 11.56 2.82
C ALA A 6 8.85 10.17 2.45
N GLN A 7 9.41 9.14 3.07
CA GLN A 7 8.97 7.76 2.83
C GLN A 7 7.54 7.53 3.33
N LYS A 8 7.19 8.09 4.49
CA LYS A 8 5.82 7.99 5.01
C LYS A 8 4.81 8.65 4.09
N ARG A 9 5.16 9.81 3.54
CA ARG A 9 4.30 10.51 2.59
C ARG A 9 4.12 9.68 1.33
N MET A 10 5.20 9.14 0.81
CA MET A 10 5.17 8.28 -0.37
C MET A 10 4.29 7.05 -0.14
N ALA A 11 4.44 6.41 1.00
CA ALA A 11 3.65 5.23 1.35
C ALA A 11 2.16 5.56 1.48
N ALA A 12 1.83 6.68 2.11
CA ALA A 12 0.44 7.11 2.26
C ALA A 12 -0.20 7.42 0.90
N GLU A 13 0.54 8.12 0.02
CA GLU A 13 0.07 8.42 -1.33
C GLU A 13 -0.11 7.13 -2.15
N ALA A 14 0.80 6.18 -1.99
CA ALA A 14 0.71 4.90 -2.67
C ALA A 14 -0.55 4.15 -2.26
N LEU A 15 -0.87 4.13 -0.97
CA LEU A 15 -2.09 3.48 -0.49
C LEU A 15 -3.34 4.16 -1.05
N ASP A 16 -3.35 5.50 -1.06
CA ASP A 16 -4.47 6.24 -1.64
C ASP A 16 -4.64 5.93 -3.13
N GLN A 17 -3.55 5.83 -3.88
CA GLN A 17 -3.58 5.47 -5.29
C GLN A 17 -4.10 4.06 -5.51
N VAL A 18 -3.70 3.11 -4.67
CA VAL A 18 -4.22 1.74 -4.74
C VAL A 18 -5.72 1.71 -4.53
N ILE A 19 -6.20 2.42 -3.51
CA ILE A 19 -7.62 2.51 -3.22
C ILE A 19 -8.36 3.13 -4.40
N GLU A 20 -7.81 4.18 -4.98
CA GLU A 20 -8.39 4.85 -6.15
C GLU A 20 -8.44 3.93 -7.37
N CYS A 21 -7.38 3.16 -7.61
CA CYS A 21 -7.33 2.20 -8.71
C CYS A 21 -8.43 1.14 -8.60
N LEU A 22 -8.73 0.72 -7.37
CA LEU A 22 -9.73 -0.33 -7.13
C LEU A 22 -11.13 0.22 -6.86
N GLY A 23 -11.23 1.52 -6.62
CA GLY A 23 -12.50 2.21 -6.42
C GLY A 23 -12.85 2.51 -4.97
N SER A 24 -12.44 1.67 -4.01
CA SER A 24 -12.74 1.90 -2.60
C SER A 24 -11.88 1.02 -1.70
N GLN A 25 -11.87 1.34 -0.40
CA GLN A 25 -11.23 0.50 0.62
C GLN A 25 -11.88 -0.89 0.68
N THR A 26 -13.17 -0.95 0.52
CA THR A 26 -13.90 -2.21 0.52
C THR A 26 -13.46 -3.10 -0.63
N ALA A 27 -13.27 -2.51 -1.82
CA ALA A 27 -12.80 -3.25 -2.98
C ALA A 27 -11.40 -3.83 -2.74
N LEU A 28 -10.50 -3.03 -2.15
CA LEU A 28 -9.16 -3.50 -1.80
C LEU A 28 -9.22 -4.64 -0.79
N ALA A 29 -10.03 -4.51 0.25
CA ALA A 29 -10.18 -5.55 1.26
C ALA A 29 -10.68 -6.85 0.65
N ARG A 30 -11.65 -6.77 -0.26
CA ARG A 30 -12.18 -7.94 -0.96
C ARG A 30 -11.11 -8.63 -1.80
N LYS A 31 -10.31 -7.86 -2.53
CA LYS A 31 -9.24 -8.39 -3.37
C LYS A 31 -8.19 -9.12 -2.56
N LEU A 32 -7.94 -8.67 -1.33
CA LEU A 32 -6.96 -9.28 -0.43
C LEU A 32 -7.58 -10.31 0.50
N ASN A 33 -8.90 -10.50 0.43
CA ASN A 33 -9.64 -11.39 1.33
C ASN A 33 -9.45 -10.96 2.80
N LEU A 34 -9.52 -9.67 3.05
CA LEU A 34 -9.35 -9.07 4.37
C LEU A 34 -10.61 -8.33 4.78
N GLN A 35 -10.71 -8.03 6.08
CA GLN A 35 -11.76 -7.18 6.61
C GLN A 35 -11.41 -5.71 6.37
N GLN A 36 -12.43 -4.88 6.17
CA GLN A 36 -12.21 -3.44 5.95
C GLN A 36 -11.44 -2.76 7.09
N PRO A 37 -11.65 -3.11 8.37
CA PRO A 37 -10.85 -2.52 9.45
C PRO A 37 -9.34 -2.69 9.29
N SER A 38 -8.88 -3.74 8.63
CA SER A 38 -7.45 -3.93 8.35
C SER A 38 -6.93 -2.83 7.44
N ILE A 39 -7.66 -2.52 6.37
CA ILE A 39 -7.29 -1.45 5.44
C ILE A 39 -7.31 -0.10 6.13
N ASN A 40 -8.33 0.15 6.94
CA ASN A 40 -8.45 1.39 7.70
C ASN A 40 -7.26 1.56 8.66
N SER A 41 -6.81 0.47 9.28
CA SER A 41 -5.64 0.47 10.15
C SER A 41 -4.38 0.89 9.38
N TRP A 42 -4.20 0.38 8.15
CA TRP A 42 -3.07 0.78 7.30
C TRP A 42 -3.12 2.27 7.00
N LYS A 43 -4.31 2.77 6.72
CA LYS A 43 -4.52 4.19 6.41
C LYS A 43 -4.15 5.07 7.60
N LEU A 44 -4.58 4.69 8.81
CA LEU A 44 -4.28 5.42 10.03
C LEU A 44 -2.79 5.41 10.36
N ARG A 45 -2.11 4.30 10.10
CA ARG A 45 -0.67 4.17 10.32
C ARG A 45 0.16 4.80 9.21
N GLY A 46 -0.44 5.00 8.05
CA GLY A 46 0.25 5.49 6.87
C GLY A 46 1.21 4.48 6.26
N MET A 47 0.97 3.18 6.47
CA MET A 47 1.85 2.15 5.91
C MET A 47 1.11 0.84 5.67
N ILE A 48 1.52 0.15 4.61
CA ILE A 48 1.00 -1.15 4.22
C ILE A 48 1.97 -2.21 4.73
N PRO A 49 1.49 -3.33 5.29
CA PRO A 49 2.39 -4.41 5.71
C PRO A 49 3.24 -4.90 4.54
N PRO A 50 4.56 -5.12 4.74
CA PRO A 50 5.44 -5.53 3.65
C PRO A 50 4.98 -6.82 2.96
N GLY A 51 4.41 -7.75 3.72
CA GLY A 51 3.93 -9.01 3.17
C GLY A 51 2.76 -8.89 2.21
N ARG A 52 2.12 -7.72 2.16
CA ARG A 52 0.99 -7.48 1.26
C ARG A 52 1.37 -6.69 0.01
N CYS A 53 2.54 -6.06 0.01
CA CYS A 53 2.91 -5.14 -1.07
C CYS A 53 2.99 -5.79 -2.43
N ARG A 54 3.59 -6.98 -2.52
CA ARG A 54 3.71 -7.69 -3.80
C ARG A 54 2.36 -8.11 -4.36
N GLU A 55 1.48 -8.56 -3.49
CA GLU A 55 0.13 -8.95 -3.87
C GLU A 55 -0.65 -7.76 -4.39
N ILE A 56 -0.57 -6.64 -3.70
CA ILE A 56 -1.25 -5.41 -4.09
C ILE A 56 -0.69 -4.89 -5.42
N GLU A 57 0.62 -4.93 -5.60
CA GLU A 57 1.25 -4.52 -6.85
C GLU A 57 0.69 -5.31 -8.03
N LYS A 58 0.51 -6.61 -7.86
CA LYS A 58 -0.10 -7.47 -8.89
C LYS A 58 -1.55 -7.08 -9.16
N ILE A 59 -2.32 -6.84 -8.11
CA ILE A 59 -3.74 -6.51 -8.22
C ILE A 59 -3.97 -5.25 -9.03
N VAL A 60 -3.09 -4.24 -8.85
CA VAL A 60 -3.21 -2.98 -9.59
C VAL A 60 -2.41 -2.97 -10.90
N GLY A 61 -1.89 -4.13 -11.30
CA GLY A 61 -1.17 -4.27 -12.57
C GLY A 61 0.11 -3.47 -12.67
N GLY A 62 0.76 -3.20 -11.54
CA GLY A 62 2.00 -2.45 -11.51
C GLY A 62 1.83 -0.94 -11.50
N ALA A 63 0.59 -0.45 -11.48
CA ALA A 63 0.33 1.00 -11.44
C ALA A 63 0.89 1.65 -10.17
N VAL A 64 0.91 0.89 -9.06
CA VAL A 64 1.56 1.29 -7.82
C VAL A 64 2.48 0.14 -7.44
N THR A 65 3.77 0.44 -7.22
CA THR A 65 4.77 -0.60 -6.97
C THR A 65 5.00 -0.80 -5.48
N ARG A 66 5.56 -1.95 -5.13
CA ARG A 66 5.94 -2.24 -3.74
C ARG A 66 6.99 -1.25 -3.22
N TYR A 67 7.80 -0.69 -4.12
CA TYR A 67 8.82 0.31 -3.78
C TYR A 67 8.18 1.61 -3.30
N GLU A 68 7.04 1.98 -3.88
CA GLU A 68 6.29 3.15 -3.47
C GLU A 68 5.54 2.91 -2.16
N MET A 69 5.02 1.68 -1.98
CA MET A 69 4.26 1.31 -0.79
C MET A 69 5.14 1.18 0.45
N ARG A 70 6.32 0.58 0.30
CA ARG A 70 7.25 0.38 1.42
C ARG A 70 8.69 0.60 0.96
N PRO A 71 9.07 1.86 0.72
CA PRO A 71 10.43 2.16 0.28
C PRO A 71 11.50 1.82 1.32
N ASP A 72 11.12 1.78 2.61
CA ASP A 72 12.01 1.40 3.69
C ASP A 72 12.37 -0.09 3.67
N VAL A 73 11.51 -0.93 3.09
CA VAL A 73 11.70 -2.38 3.03
C VAL A 73 12.27 -2.81 1.68
N PHE A 74 11.70 -2.31 0.60
CA PHE A 74 12.06 -2.76 -0.76
C PHE A 74 13.08 -1.86 -1.44
N GLY A 75 13.32 -0.68 -0.91
CA GLY A 75 14.27 0.26 -1.49
C GLY A 75 13.71 0.96 -2.73
N LYS A 76 14.59 1.28 -3.67
CA LYS A 76 14.21 1.96 -4.90
C LYS A 76 14.05 0.95 -6.03
N ALA A 77 13.13 1.24 -6.94
CA ALA A 77 12.93 0.46 -8.14
C ALA A 77 14.16 0.56 -9.04
N GLY A 78 14.54 -0.55 -9.60
CA GLY A 78 15.65 -0.64 -10.52
C GLY A 78 16.95 -1.04 -9.90
#